data_ca1823d860f8a8707102fa79e1b31630
#
_entry.id   ca1823d860f8a8707102fa79e1b31630
#
_cell.length_a   1.000
_cell.length_b   1.000
_cell.length_c   1.000
_cell.angle_alpha   90.00
_cell.angle_beta   90.00
_cell.angle_gamma   90.00
#
_symmetry.space_group_name_H-M   'P 1'
#
loop_
_entity.id
_entity.type
_entity.pdbx_description
1 polymer ?
#
loop_
_entity_poly.entity_id
_entity_poly.type
_entity_poly.pdbx_seq_one_letter_code
_entity_poly.pdbx_strand_id
1 'polypeptide(L)'
;MTTSSNQCFVWKWLRGHSEPVVAGRLTIDESGQHFTYGQSYLKRPDAEPIYSHELPLSAGTMQPVQGMSIFSCLRDAAPDAWGRRAIISRLMSKGYDAEFNEMTYLMHSASDRFGSLDFQESATEYVDRSTDAATLEELYLVSEIVAQGKKIPLDLDKALMHCTSLGGARPKGMITGSEAKYIAKFSSQNDTYEVVYSEYVAMKLAKLAGLNVAEVVLKKALGKDVLLVKRFDRDLVGGIWCRRSMVSGLTVLGLDEAWASEASYVDLVNVMKQYCIAFTSDSQELFARMVFNVLIGNSDDHARNHAFFVEGDKISLSPAYDICPQNHSGGVANHGMKLFDNSNLSLLSLCLKAAPSFNIKAEKAEEIIRSQINTIIQEFESVCNEVDVPEVTRKLLFKRVILNDYIFNEMEHLKPQDAGQLLSIHGIISI
;
A
#
# COMPACT_ATOMS: atom_id res chain seq x y z
N MET A 1 -12.58 -29.09 16.95
CA MET A 1 -12.98 -28.18 18.04
C MET A 1 -12.41 -26.82 17.71
N THR A 2 -13.22 -25.92 17.21
CA THR A 2 -12.83 -24.55 16.91
C THR A 2 -13.24 -23.69 18.10
N THR A 3 -12.36 -23.54 19.07
CA THR A 3 -12.46 -22.41 19.98
C THR A 3 -11.99 -21.19 19.20
N SER A 4 -12.89 -20.53 18.47
CA SER A 4 -12.61 -19.19 18.00
C SER A 4 -12.50 -18.32 19.25
N SER A 5 -11.27 -18.02 19.66
CA SER A 5 -11.04 -17.06 20.72
C SER A 5 -11.66 -15.74 20.29
N ASN A 6 -12.58 -15.19 21.08
CA ASN A 6 -13.16 -13.86 20.80
C ASN A 6 -12.27 -12.73 21.29
N GLN A 7 -11.02 -13.03 21.67
CA GLN A 7 -10.07 -12.05 22.16
C GLN A 7 -8.64 -12.35 21.73
N CYS A 8 -7.84 -11.30 21.59
CA CYS A 8 -6.39 -11.38 21.45
C CYS A 8 -5.71 -10.21 22.16
N PHE A 9 -4.40 -10.29 22.30
CA PHE A 9 -3.59 -9.21 22.84
C PHE A 9 -2.86 -8.51 21.70
N VAL A 10 -2.97 -7.17 21.69
CA VAL A 10 -2.29 -6.31 20.73
C VAL A 10 -0.91 -5.98 21.28
N TRP A 11 0.12 -6.37 20.55
CA TRP A 11 1.50 -6.06 20.84
C TRP A 11 1.98 -4.95 19.91
N LYS A 12 2.78 -4.03 20.44
CA LYS A 12 3.27 -2.85 19.71
C LYS A 12 4.78 -2.71 19.87
N TRP A 13 5.45 -2.49 18.76
CA TRP A 13 6.83 -1.97 18.77
C TRP A 13 6.77 -0.48 19.01
N LEU A 14 7.38 -0.07 20.13
CA LEU A 14 7.57 1.35 20.43
C LEU A 14 8.71 1.91 19.58
N ARG A 15 8.72 3.20 19.37
CA ARG A 15 9.71 3.87 18.51
C ARG A 15 11.14 3.58 19.01
N GLY A 16 11.98 3.08 18.09
CA GLY A 16 13.38 2.75 18.40
C GLY A 16 13.59 1.46 19.16
N HIS A 17 12.52 0.72 19.51
CA HIS A 17 12.63 -0.57 20.18
C HIS A 17 12.59 -1.72 19.17
N SER A 18 13.40 -2.74 19.42
CA SER A 18 13.45 -3.98 18.64
C SER A 18 12.44 -5.02 19.10
N GLU A 19 12.06 -4.95 20.36
CA GLU A 19 11.13 -5.90 21.00
C GLU A 19 9.76 -5.23 21.22
N PRO A 20 8.67 -5.97 20.98
CA PRO A 20 7.34 -5.44 21.20
C PRO A 20 6.96 -5.52 22.68
N VAL A 21 6.00 -4.69 23.07
CA VAL A 21 5.35 -4.73 24.37
C VAL A 21 3.84 -4.92 24.19
N VAL A 22 3.19 -5.60 25.13
CA VAL A 22 1.74 -5.74 25.12
C VAL A 22 1.08 -4.38 25.37
N ALA A 23 0.38 -3.85 24.39
CA ALA A 23 -0.33 -2.57 24.48
C ALA A 23 -1.70 -2.72 25.14
N GLY A 24 -2.46 -3.76 24.75
CA GLY A 24 -3.81 -3.95 25.26
C GLY A 24 -4.47 -5.23 24.77
N ARG A 25 -5.76 -5.32 25.03
CA ARG A 25 -6.61 -6.45 24.65
C ARG A 25 -7.68 -6.00 23.67
N LEU A 26 -7.80 -6.72 22.58
CA LEU A 26 -8.90 -6.62 21.62
C LEU A 26 -9.89 -7.77 21.87
N THR A 27 -11.18 -7.45 21.98
CA THR A 27 -12.26 -8.43 22.04
C THR A 27 -13.27 -8.15 20.93
N ILE A 28 -13.93 -9.19 20.46
CA ILE A 28 -14.99 -9.10 19.44
C ILE A 28 -16.20 -9.85 19.99
N ASP A 29 -17.33 -9.17 20.04
CA ASP A 29 -18.63 -9.75 20.41
C ASP A 29 -19.73 -9.30 19.44
N GLU A 30 -21.00 -9.56 19.77
CA GLU A 30 -22.15 -9.18 18.97
C GLU A 30 -22.30 -7.66 18.75
N SER A 31 -21.73 -6.85 19.66
CA SER A 31 -21.73 -5.39 19.56
C SER A 31 -20.55 -4.82 18.77
N GLY A 32 -19.62 -5.66 18.32
CA GLY A 32 -18.45 -5.29 17.53
C GLY A 32 -17.12 -5.45 18.25
N GLN A 33 -16.14 -4.65 17.85
CA GLN A 33 -14.80 -4.65 18.46
C GLN A 33 -14.75 -3.77 19.70
N HIS A 34 -13.99 -4.23 20.69
CA HIS A 34 -13.68 -3.49 21.92
C HIS A 34 -12.19 -3.56 22.20
N PHE A 35 -11.59 -2.43 22.50
CA PHE A 35 -10.17 -2.36 22.85
C PHE A 35 -9.96 -1.76 24.23
N THR A 36 -9.06 -2.34 25.01
CA THR A 36 -8.68 -1.85 26.33
C THR A 36 -7.16 -1.87 26.48
N TYR A 37 -6.56 -0.70 26.71
CA TYR A 37 -5.12 -0.64 27.04
C TYR A 37 -4.82 -1.35 28.37
N GLY A 38 -3.68 -2.06 28.41
CA GLY A 38 -3.16 -2.65 29.65
C GLY A 38 -2.77 -1.57 30.66
N GLN A 39 -3.10 -1.79 31.94
CA GLN A 39 -2.70 -0.86 33.01
C GLN A 39 -1.17 -0.70 33.11
N SER A 40 -0.42 -1.78 32.87
CA SER A 40 1.04 -1.75 32.80
C SER A 40 1.55 -0.91 31.64
N TYR A 41 0.86 -0.98 30.49
CA TYR A 41 1.19 -0.18 29.30
C TYR A 41 0.95 1.31 29.56
N LEU A 42 -0.21 1.68 30.12
CA LEU A 42 -0.54 3.07 30.42
C LEU A 42 0.40 3.73 31.46
N LYS A 43 1.05 2.93 32.32
CA LYS A 43 2.02 3.41 33.31
C LYS A 43 3.44 3.58 32.76
N ARG A 44 3.70 3.16 31.53
CA ARG A 44 5.02 3.29 30.90
C ARG A 44 5.31 4.75 30.57
N PRO A 45 6.51 5.25 30.83
CA PRO A 45 6.89 6.63 30.47
C PRO A 45 7.06 6.83 28.95
N ASP A 46 7.28 5.72 28.21
CA ASP A 46 7.44 5.66 26.75
C ASP A 46 6.18 5.10 26.03
N ALA A 47 5.04 5.05 26.72
CA ALA A 47 3.79 4.62 26.11
C ALA A 47 3.39 5.54 24.94
N GLU A 48 3.05 4.94 23.82
CA GLU A 48 2.54 5.63 22.65
C GLU A 48 1.14 5.13 22.31
N PRO A 49 0.21 6.00 21.86
CA PRO A 49 -1.07 5.53 21.35
C PRO A 49 -0.85 4.62 20.14
N ILE A 50 -1.77 3.70 19.87
CA ILE A 50 -1.78 2.96 18.61
C ILE A 50 -2.03 3.93 17.46
N TYR A 51 -3.10 4.70 17.57
CA TYR A 51 -3.41 5.86 16.73
C TYR A 51 -4.28 6.80 17.57
N SER A 52 -3.77 8.00 17.91
CA SER A 52 -4.37 8.89 18.92
C SER A 52 -5.79 9.35 18.58
N HIS A 53 -6.13 9.42 17.28
CA HIS A 53 -7.45 9.86 16.82
C HIS A 53 -8.53 8.76 16.91
N GLU A 54 -8.14 7.51 17.09
CA GLU A 54 -9.05 6.37 17.22
C GLU A 54 -8.87 5.63 18.54
N LEU A 55 -7.62 5.42 18.96
CA LEU A 55 -7.21 4.74 20.17
C LEU A 55 -6.24 5.62 21.01
N PRO A 56 -6.72 6.74 21.61
CA PRO A 56 -5.92 7.58 22.50
C PRO A 56 -5.50 6.80 23.74
N LEU A 57 -4.38 7.21 24.38
CA LEU A 57 -3.96 6.62 25.66
C LEU A 57 -4.95 7.00 26.77
N SER A 58 -5.90 6.11 27.04
CA SER A 58 -6.90 6.28 28.08
C SER A 58 -7.24 4.96 28.77
N ALA A 59 -7.63 5.04 30.03
CA ALA A 59 -8.15 3.89 30.76
C ALA A 59 -9.61 3.61 30.34
N GLY A 60 -10.01 2.34 30.45
CA GLY A 60 -11.35 1.90 30.07
C GLY A 60 -11.41 1.21 28.71
N THR A 61 -12.59 0.76 28.37
CA THR A 61 -12.86 0.06 27.11
C THR A 61 -13.33 1.06 26.06
N MET A 62 -12.69 1.04 24.90
CA MET A 62 -13.02 1.86 23.74
C MET A 62 -13.76 1.02 22.70
N GLN A 63 -14.59 1.68 21.92
CA GLN A 63 -15.30 1.13 20.76
C GLN A 63 -14.89 1.91 19.51
N PRO A 64 -14.99 1.32 18.30
CA PRO A 64 -14.80 2.05 17.06
C PRO A 64 -15.69 3.29 16.98
N VAL A 65 -15.29 4.28 16.22
CA VAL A 65 -16.08 5.49 15.99
C VAL A 65 -17.45 5.11 15.41
N GLN A 66 -18.48 5.87 15.75
CA GLN A 66 -19.84 5.61 15.29
C GLN A 66 -19.92 5.44 13.76
N GLY A 67 -20.53 4.35 13.32
CA GLY A 67 -20.62 3.97 11.91
C GLY A 67 -19.50 3.01 11.45
N MET A 68 -18.54 2.70 12.32
CA MET A 68 -17.46 1.75 12.04
C MET A 68 -17.68 0.47 12.85
N SER A 69 -17.49 -0.68 12.22
CA SER A 69 -17.58 -2.00 12.88
C SER A 69 -16.26 -2.46 13.51
N ILE A 70 -15.14 -1.88 13.06
CA ILE A 70 -13.78 -2.24 13.48
C ILE A 70 -12.93 -0.98 13.68
N PHE A 71 -11.88 -1.09 14.49
CA PHE A 71 -10.86 -0.05 14.58
C PHE A 71 -10.03 -0.02 13.30
N SER A 72 -10.03 1.10 12.59
CA SER A 72 -9.35 1.24 11.30
C SER A 72 -7.84 1.06 11.41
N CYS A 73 -7.23 1.59 12.47
CA CYS A 73 -5.78 1.43 12.71
C CYS A 73 -5.38 -0.04 13.01
N LEU A 74 -6.28 -0.85 13.56
CA LEU A 74 -6.06 -2.29 13.73
C LEU A 74 -6.32 -3.04 12.43
N ARG A 75 -7.33 -2.61 11.64
CA ARG A 75 -7.60 -3.13 10.30
C ARG A 75 -6.39 -2.99 9.37
N ASP A 76 -5.68 -1.86 9.42
CA ASP A 76 -4.49 -1.64 8.58
C ASP A 76 -3.39 -2.68 8.83
N ALA A 77 -3.30 -3.24 10.04
CA ALA A 77 -2.37 -4.31 10.37
C ALA A 77 -2.96 -5.73 10.13
N ALA A 78 -4.22 -5.83 9.71
CA ALA A 78 -4.87 -7.09 9.37
C ALA A 78 -4.54 -7.52 7.94
N PRO A 79 -4.61 -8.82 7.63
CA PRO A 79 -4.51 -9.30 6.25
C PRO A 79 -5.73 -8.88 5.43
N ASP A 80 -5.47 -8.50 4.19
CA ASP A 80 -6.48 -8.18 3.18
C ASP A 80 -6.76 -9.37 2.25
N ALA A 81 -7.42 -9.16 1.12
CA ALA A 81 -7.93 -10.19 0.23
C ALA A 81 -6.90 -11.29 -0.10
N TRP A 82 -5.67 -10.93 -0.44
CA TRP A 82 -4.60 -11.92 -0.70
C TRP A 82 -4.19 -12.68 0.56
N GLY A 83 -3.87 -11.99 1.65
CA GLY A 83 -3.47 -12.60 2.91
C GLY A 83 -4.56 -13.51 3.48
N ARG A 84 -5.83 -13.09 3.41
CA ARG A 84 -6.98 -13.92 3.80
C ARG A 84 -7.08 -15.19 2.96
N ARG A 85 -6.89 -15.11 1.63
CA ARG A 85 -6.87 -16.28 0.75
C ARG A 85 -5.75 -17.25 1.13
N ALA A 86 -4.56 -16.73 1.44
CA ALA A 86 -3.44 -17.55 1.90
C ALA A 86 -3.75 -18.26 3.24
N ILE A 87 -4.36 -17.57 4.20
CA ILE A 87 -4.78 -18.13 5.49
C ILE A 87 -5.84 -19.22 5.28
N ILE A 88 -6.88 -18.94 4.48
CA ILE A 88 -7.93 -19.91 4.16
C ILE A 88 -7.32 -21.17 3.56
N SER A 89 -6.46 -21.01 2.54
CA SER A 89 -5.78 -22.13 1.88
C SER A 89 -4.98 -22.99 2.87
N ARG A 90 -4.26 -22.31 3.82
CA ARG A 90 -3.51 -22.97 4.87
C ARG A 90 -4.39 -23.76 5.83
N LEU A 91 -5.45 -23.12 6.34
CA LEU A 91 -6.35 -23.75 7.32
C LEU A 91 -7.10 -24.93 6.71
N MET A 92 -7.64 -24.75 5.50
CA MET A 92 -8.29 -25.87 4.77
C MET A 92 -7.31 -27.01 4.49
N SER A 93 -6.05 -26.72 4.18
CA SER A 93 -5.03 -27.77 4.00
C SER A 93 -4.76 -28.57 5.29
N LYS A 94 -5.00 -27.98 6.47
CA LYS A 94 -4.90 -28.62 7.79
C LYS A 94 -6.22 -29.27 8.25
N GLY A 95 -7.25 -29.26 7.41
CA GLY A 95 -8.54 -29.91 7.71
C GLY A 95 -9.53 -29.06 8.52
N TYR A 96 -9.30 -27.75 8.60
CA TYR A 96 -10.30 -26.84 9.16
C TYR A 96 -11.40 -26.59 8.11
N ASP A 97 -12.65 -26.78 8.53
CA ASP A 97 -13.83 -26.56 7.71
C ASP A 97 -14.80 -25.67 8.50
N ALA A 98 -14.60 -24.35 8.43
CA ALA A 98 -15.43 -23.39 9.16
C ALA A 98 -15.43 -22.01 8.46
N GLU A 99 -16.45 -21.21 8.74
CA GLU A 99 -16.41 -19.78 8.46
C GLU A 99 -15.37 -19.09 9.36
N PHE A 100 -14.50 -18.30 8.75
CA PHE A 100 -13.45 -17.60 9.45
C PHE A 100 -13.87 -16.15 9.72
N ASN A 101 -13.77 -15.74 10.99
CA ASN A 101 -14.03 -14.37 11.42
C ASN A 101 -12.76 -13.52 11.44
N GLU A 102 -12.89 -12.22 11.70
CA GLU A 102 -11.76 -11.28 11.77
C GLU A 102 -10.68 -11.74 12.77
N MET A 103 -11.07 -12.25 13.93
CA MET A 103 -10.12 -12.76 14.92
C MET A 103 -9.28 -13.92 14.38
N THR A 104 -9.90 -14.80 13.59
CA THR A 104 -9.17 -15.90 12.92
C THR A 104 -8.08 -15.37 12.01
N TYR A 105 -8.40 -14.38 11.18
CA TYR A 105 -7.42 -13.78 10.28
C TYR A 105 -6.29 -13.08 11.03
N LEU A 106 -6.60 -12.35 12.10
CA LEU A 106 -5.59 -11.71 12.94
C LEU A 106 -4.66 -12.74 13.59
N MET A 107 -5.19 -13.84 14.09
CA MET A 107 -4.43 -14.83 14.83
C MET A 107 -3.62 -15.79 13.95
N HIS A 108 -4.09 -16.05 12.73
CA HIS A 108 -3.44 -17.00 11.80
C HIS A 108 -2.51 -16.34 10.77
N SER A 109 -2.41 -15.01 10.74
CA SER A 109 -1.43 -14.32 9.91
C SER A 109 -0.06 -14.20 10.61
N ALA A 110 0.99 -14.01 9.80
CA ALA A 110 2.35 -13.83 10.29
C ALA A 110 2.52 -12.56 11.12
N SER A 111 3.61 -12.50 11.90
CA SER A 111 3.91 -11.38 12.80
C SER A 111 4.52 -10.17 12.10
N ASP A 112 5.08 -10.32 10.90
CA ASP A 112 5.63 -9.21 10.14
C ASP A 112 4.52 -8.53 9.32
N ARG A 113 3.85 -7.54 9.92
CA ARG A 113 2.67 -6.85 9.38
C ARG A 113 3.01 -5.44 8.93
N PHE A 114 2.06 -4.77 8.32
CA PHE A 114 2.12 -3.32 8.10
C PHE A 114 2.23 -2.57 9.42
N GLY A 115 3.16 -1.62 9.50
CA GLY A 115 3.39 -0.82 10.69
C GLY A 115 4.03 -1.59 11.85
N SER A 116 3.62 -1.25 13.07
CA SER A 116 4.29 -1.67 14.30
C SER A 116 3.43 -2.55 15.22
N LEU A 117 2.36 -3.16 14.70
CA LEU A 117 1.45 -3.99 15.49
C LEU A 117 1.60 -5.49 15.20
N ASP A 118 1.27 -6.32 16.19
CA ASP A 118 0.97 -7.73 16.03
C ASP A 118 -0.11 -8.17 17.04
N PHE A 119 -0.72 -9.33 16.78
CA PHE A 119 -1.81 -9.89 17.57
C PHE A 119 -1.42 -11.27 18.07
N GLN A 120 -1.54 -11.51 19.37
CA GLN A 120 -1.06 -12.70 20.07
C GLN A 120 -2.14 -13.27 20.99
N GLU A 121 -2.06 -14.57 21.28
CA GLU A 121 -2.93 -15.23 22.25
C GLU A 121 -2.56 -14.88 23.70
N SER A 122 -1.28 -14.60 23.94
CA SER A 122 -0.74 -14.34 25.29
C SER A 122 -0.45 -12.84 25.50
N ALA A 123 -0.73 -12.37 26.71
CA ALA A 123 -0.31 -11.04 27.18
C ALA A 123 1.12 -11.00 27.76
N THR A 124 1.71 -12.17 27.99
CA THR A 124 2.99 -12.30 28.72
C THR A 124 4.10 -12.93 27.90
N GLU A 125 3.73 -13.65 26.84
CA GLU A 125 4.66 -14.34 25.97
C GLU A 125 4.41 -13.92 24.52
N TYR A 126 5.43 -13.37 23.88
CA TYR A 126 5.41 -13.02 22.46
C TYR A 126 6.01 -14.15 21.63
N VAL A 127 5.28 -14.62 20.63
CA VAL A 127 5.75 -15.66 19.69
C VAL A 127 5.82 -15.05 18.29
N ASP A 128 7.02 -14.89 17.75
CA ASP A 128 7.19 -14.45 16.37
C ASP A 128 6.82 -15.61 15.40
N ARG A 129 5.83 -15.36 14.57
CA ARG A 129 5.34 -16.31 13.56
C ARG A 129 5.98 -16.11 12.18
N SER A 130 7.03 -15.30 12.10
CA SER A 130 7.72 -14.95 10.83
C SER A 130 9.22 -15.24 10.88
N THR A 131 9.65 -16.17 11.73
CA THR A 131 11.09 -16.42 12.01
C THR A 131 11.80 -17.22 10.92
N ASP A 132 11.07 -18.04 10.18
CA ASP A 132 11.66 -18.89 9.14
C ASP A 132 11.91 -18.07 7.86
N ALA A 133 13.09 -18.22 7.27
CA ALA A 133 13.39 -17.62 5.98
C ALA A 133 12.70 -18.39 4.85
N ALA A 134 12.12 -17.66 3.88
CA ALA A 134 11.62 -18.23 2.63
C ALA A 134 12.44 -17.70 1.46
N THR A 135 12.65 -18.53 0.46
CA THR A 135 13.28 -18.13 -0.80
C THR A 135 12.24 -17.47 -1.71
N LEU A 136 12.71 -16.71 -2.69
CA LEU A 136 11.85 -16.07 -3.66
C LEU A 136 11.10 -17.11 -4.53
N GLU A 137 11.77 -18.23 -4.81
CA GLU A 137 11.21 -19.37 -5.54
C GLU A 137 10.08 -20.06 -4.77
N GLU A 138 10.26 -20.28 -3.47
CA GLU A 138 9.22 -20.87 -2.61
C GLU A 138 8.00 -19.93 -2.52
N LEU A 139 8.22 -18.61 -2.37
CA LEU A 139 7.15 -17.63 -2.35
C LEU A 139 6.38 -17.60 -3.69
N TYR A 140 7.09 -17.69 -4.81
CA TYR A 140 6.47 -17.77 -6.12
C TYR A 140 5.60 -19.03 -6.25
N LEU A 141 6.12 -20.22 -5.91
CA LEU A 141 5.38 -21.48 -5.95
C LEU A 141 4.12 -21.44 -5.08
N VAL A 142 4.26 -20.94 -3.84
CA VAL A 142 3.12 -20.77 -2.94
C VAL A 142 2.06 -19.85 -3.55
N SER A 143 2.48 -18.74 -4.15
CA SER A 143 1.57 -17.79 -4.77
C SER A 143 0.75 -18.41 -5.90
N GLU A 144 1.37 -19.24 -6.73
CA GLU A 144 0.72 -19.99 -7.80
C GLU A 144 -0.30 -21.02 -7.25
N ILE A 145 0.10 -21.78 -6.23
CA ILE A 145 -0.77 -22.79 -5.61
C ILE A 145 -2.02 -22.14 -4.98
N VAL A 146 -1.83 -21.04 -4.24
CA VAL A 146 -2.94 -20.28 -3.62
C VAL A 146 -3.85 -19.68 -4.70
N ALA A 147 -3.28 -19.11 -5.77
CA ALA A 147 -4.06 -18.55 -6.89
C ALA A 147 -4.91 -19.61 -7.60
N GLN A 148 -4.42 -20.84 -7.69
CA GLN A 148 -5.11 -21.99 -8.28
C GLN A 148 -6.10 -22.68 -7.32
N GLY A 149 -6.18 -22.25 -6.05
CA GLY A 149 -7.04 -22.89 -5.04
C GLY A 149 -6.64 -24.32 -4.69
N LYS A 150 -5.38 -24.70 -4.93
CA LYS A 150 -4.87 -26.02 -4.64
C LYS A 150 -4.41 -26.17 -3.18
N LYS A 151 -4.36 -27.42 -2.71
CA LYS A 151 -3.85 -27.75 -1.38
C LYS A 151 -2.36 -27.44 -1.29
N ILE A 152 -1.95 -26.77 -0.22
CA ILE A 152 -0.56 -26.42 0.04
C ILE A 152 0.21 -27.65 0.52
N PRO A 153 1.35 -28.00 -0.10
CA PRO A 153 2.28 -29.00 0.41
C PRO A 153 2.86 -28.59 1.77
N LEU A 154 3.12 -29.58 2.64
CA LEU A 154 3.60 -29.32 4.01
C LEU A 154 4.97 -28.62 4.06
N ASP A 155 5.84 -28.89 3.11
CA ASP A 155 7.17 -28.28 2.96
C ASP A 155 7.08 -26.79 2.60
N LEU A 156 5.98 -26.33 2.03
CA LEU A 156 5.73 -24.92 1.70
C LEU A 156 4.91 -24.15 2.75
N ASP A 157 4.46 -24.79 3.86
CA ASP A 157 3.66 -24.11 4.90
C ASP A 157 4.40 -22.92 5.52
N LYS A 158 5.73 -23.00 5.65
CA LYS A 158 6.57 -21.89 6.15
C LYS A 158 6.61 -20.71 5.18
N ALA A 159 6.84 -20.98 3.91
CA ALA A 159 6.84 -19.93 2.88
C ALA A 159 5.46 -19.27 2.76
N LEU A 160 4.38 -20.04 2.92
CA LEU A 160 3.01 -19.52 2.92
C LEU A 160 2.77 -18.49 4.03
N MET A 161 3.38 -18.65 5.20
CA MET A 161 3.25 -17.68 6.30
C MET A 161 3.69 -16.27 5.86
N HIS A 162 4.72 -16.15 5.03
CA HIS A 162 5.18 -14.85 4.52
C HIS A 162 4.19 -14.17 3.56
N CYS A 163 3.15 -14.87 3.11
CA CYS A 163 2.08 -14.34 2.27
C CYS A 163 0.84 -13.91 3.08
N THR A 164 0.77 -14.23 4.37
CA THR A 164 -0.48 -14.15 5.15
C THR A 164 -0.75 -12.80 5.80
N SER A 165 0.24 -11.91 5.95
CA SER A 165 0.12 -10.65 6.71
C SER A 165 0.07 -9.40 5.83
N LEU A 166 -0.06 -9.57 4.52
CA LEU A 166 -0.01 -8.48 3.54
C LEU A 166 -1.41 -8.08 3.08
N GLY A 167 -1.56 -6.77 2.79
CA GLY A 167 -2.75 -6.19 2.19
C GLY A 167 -2.80 -6.34 0.66
N GLY A 168 -3.94 -5.95 0.05
CA GLY A 168 -4.19 -5.95 -1.39
C GLY A 168 -4.62 -7.30 -1.96
N ALA A 169 -4.99 -7.33 -3.25
CA ALA A 169 -5.64 -8.49 -3.90
C ALA A 169 -4.69 -9.41 -4.68
N ARG A 170 -3.53 -8.89 -5.12
CA ARG A 170 -2.58 -9.62 -5.98
C ARG A 170 -1.63 -10.52 -5.19
N PRO A 171 -1.11 -11.60 -5.81
CA PRO A 171 -0.13 -12.48 -5.21
C PRO A 171 1.12 -11.72 -4.76
N LYS A 172 1.47 -11.86 -3.48
CA LYS A 172 2.64 -11.22 -2.88
C LYS A 172 3.12 -11.95 -1.64
N GLY A 173 4.39 -11.76 -1.31
CA GLY A 173 5.00 -12.33 -0.11
C GLY A 173 6.08 -11.42 0.46
N MET A 174 6.43 -11.60 1.72
CA MET A 174 7.54 -10.87 2.33
C MET A 174 8.84 -11.63 2.21
N ILE A 175 9.91 -10.91 1.89
CA ILE A 175 11.27 -11.44 1.86
C ILE A 175 12.22 -10.51 2.62
N THR A 176 13.12 -11.11 3.39
CA THR A 176 14.13 -10.38 4.16
C THR A 176 15.48 -10.51 3.46
N GLY A 177 16.05 -9.38 3.05
CA GLY A 177 17.43 -9.27 2.60
C GLY A 177 18.36 -8.89 3.76
N SER A 178 19.66 -8.77 3.46
CA SER A 178 20.69 -8.40 4.46
C SER A 178 20.51 -6.99 5.02
N GLU A 179 20.06 -6.04 4.18
CA GLU A 179 20.01 -4.61 4.52
C GLU A 179 18.61 -4.01 4.43
N ALA A 180 17.65 -4.74 3.87
CA ALA A 180 16.28 -4.28 3.71
C ALA A 180 15.29 -5.44 3.73
N LYS A 181 14.06 -5.14 4.11
CA LYS A 181 12.92 -6.03 3.92
C LYS A 181 12.10 -5.57 2.71
N TYR A 182 11.54 -6.53 1.99
CA TYR A 182 10.81 -6.27 0.75
C TYR A 182 9.44 -6.94 0.75
N ILE A 183 8.53 -6.37 -0.02
CA ILE A 183 7.34 -7.04 -0.50
C ILE A 183 7.64 -7.51 -1.92
N ALA A 184 7.62 -8.82 -2.14
CA ALA A 184 7.73 -9.43 -3.46
C ALA A 184 6.33 -9.53 -4.07
N LYS A 185 6.13 -8.90 -5.22
CA LYS A 185 4.88 -8.95 -5.99
C LYS A 185 5.07 -9.85 -7.20
N PHE A 186 4.16 -10.77 -7.40
CA PHE A 186 4.19 -11.77 -8.46
C PHE A 186 3.15 -11.48 -9.52
N SER A 187 3.44 -11.85 -10.78
CA SER A 187 2.43 -11.88 -11.83
C SER A 187 1.35 -12.92 -11.50
N SER A 188 0.14 -12.67 -11.93
CA SER A 188 -0.98 -13.61 -11.82
C SER A 188 -1.27 -14.23 -13.20
N GLN A 189 -1.73 -15.48 -13.23
CA GLN A 189 -2.19 -16.12 -14.48
C GLN A 189 -3.39 -15.39 -15.13
N ASN A 190 -4.10 -14.58 -14.34
CA ASN A 190 -5.23 -13.79 -14.81
C ASN A 190 -4.83 -12.39 -15.31
N ASP A 191 -3.54 -12.05 -15.27
CA ASP A 191 -3.08 -10.75 -15.75
C ASP A 191 -3.21 -10.68 -17.27
N THR A 192 -3.90 -9.65 -17.75
CA THR A 192 -4.09 -9.39 -19.18
C THR A 192 -2.94 -8.59 -19.81
N TYR A 193 -2.01 -8.14 -18.99
CA TYR A 193 -0.81 -7.38 -19.36
C TYR A 193 0.30 -7.60 -18.30
N GLU A 194 1.52 -7.18 -18.63
CA GLU A 194 2.70 -7.37 -17.79
C GLU A 194 2.72 -6.39 -16.60
N VAL A 195 1.96 -6.71 -15.54
CA VAL A 195 1.75 -5.83 -14.37
C VAL A 195 3.04 -5.54 -13.64
N VAL A 196 3.92 -6.54 -13.48
CA VAL A 196 5.21 -6.42 -12.80
C VAL A 196 6.09 -5.36 -13.46
N TYR A 197 6.19 -5.38 -14.79
CA TYR A 197 6.91 -4.35 -15.55
C TYR A 197 6.21 -2.99 -15.48
N SER A 198 4.88 -2.98 -15.56
CA SER A 198 4.11 -1.74 -15.54
C SER A 198 4.29 -0.97 -14.24
N GLU A 199 4.24 -1.67 -13.10
CA GLU A 199 4.47 -1.07 -11.79
C GLU A 199 5.94 -0.64 -11.62
N TYR A 200 6.91 -1.47 -12.07
CA TYR A 200 8.33 -1.09 -12.04
C TYR A 200 8.58 0.21 -12.80
N VAL A 201 8.12 0.30 -14.04
CA VAL A 201 8.29 1.49 -14.90
C VAL A 201 7.66 2.72 -14.25
N ALA A 202 6.43 2.60 -13.74
CA ALA A 202 5.72 3.71 -13.10
C ALA A 202 6.44 4.20 -11.84
N MET A 203 6.89 3.30 -10.96
CA MET A 203 7.62 3.65 -9.74
C MET A 203 8.98 4.29 -10.04
N LYS A 204 9.69 3.83 -11.07
CA LYS A 204 10.95 4.44 -11.52
C LYS A 204 10.73 5.84 -12.10
N LEU A 205 9.71 6.00 -12.95
CA LEU A 205 9.34 7.32 -13.49
C LEU A 205 8.90 8.28 -12.40
N ALA A 206 8.15 7.81 -11.41
CA ALA A 206 7.75 8.61 -10.24
C ALA A 206 8.98 9.17 -9.48
N LYS A 207 9.99 8.32 -9.25
CA LYS A 207 11.25 8.74 -8.63
C LYS A 207 12.00 9.79 -9.47
N LEU A 208 12.09 9.59 -10.78
CA LEU A 208 12.72 10.53 -11.71
C LEU A 208 11.94 11.86 -11.81
N ALA A 209 10.62 11.81 -11.66
CA ALA A 209 9.77 13.00 -11.57
C ALA A 209 9.86 13.73 -10.22
N GLY A 210 10.73 13.27 -9.30
CA GLY A 210 11.01 13.92 -8.02
C GLY A 210 10.09 13.52 -6.87
N LEU A 211 9.22 12.53 -7.04
CA LEU A 211 8.39 12.03 -5.96
C LEU A 211 9.20 11.19 -4.95
N ASN A 212 8.80 11.27 -3.70
CA ASN A 212 9.31 10.37 -2.66
C ASN A 212 8.60 9.02 -2.76
N VAL A 213 9.26 8.03 -3.36
CA VAL A 213 8.69 6.71 -3.62
C VAL A 213 9.50 5.58 -2.99
N ALA A 214 8.85 4.48 -2.67
CA ALA A 214 9.52 3.25 -2.24
C ALA A 214 10.48 2.75 -3.34
N GLU A 215 11.67 2.29 -2.94
CA GLU A 215 12.63 1.72 -3.88
C GLU A 215 12.11 0.40 -4.45
N VAL A 216 12.29 0.21 -5.75
CA VAL A 216 11.86 -1.00 -6.46
C VAL A 216 13.01 -1.64 -7.21
N VAL A 217 13.03 -2.97 -7.23
CA VAL A 217 14.01 -3.78 -7.96
C VAL A 217 13.30 -4.95 -8.61
N LEU A 218 13.65 -5.27 -9.87
CA LEU A 218 13.23 -6.51 -10.51
C LEU A 218 14.22 -7.64 -10.21
N LYS A 219 13.67 -8.80 -9.89
CA LYS A 219 14.40 -10.07 -9.73
C LYS A 219 13.69 -11.18 -10.50
N LYS A 220 14.36 -12.30 -10.68
CA LYS A 220 13.77 -13.50 -11.29
C LYS A 220 13.63 -14.62 -10.27
N ALA A 221 12.47 -15.28 -10.30
CA ALA A 221 12.21 -16.52 -9.58
C ALA A 221 11.64 -17.53 -10.59
N LEU A 222 12.26 -18.70 -10.71
CA LEU A 222 11.86 -19.76 -11.65
C LEU A 222 11.63 -19.24 -13.09
N GLY A 223 12.49 -18.28 -13.52
CA GLY A 223 12.43 -17.68 -14.85
C GLY A 223 11.32 -16.62 -15.05
N LYS A 224 10.56 -16.29 -14.00
CA LYS A 224 9.55 -15.23 -14.01
C LYS A 224 10.03 -13.98 -13.31
N ASP A 225 9.59 -12.82 -13.77
CA ASP A 225 9.94 -11.54 -13.18
C ASP A 225 9.10 -11.29 -11.92
N VAL A 226 9.77 -10.79 -10.90
CA VAL A 226 9.20 -10.47 -9.57
C VAL A 226 9.59 -9.05 -9.22
N LEU A 227 8.63 -8.23 -8.85
CA LEU A 227 8.88 -6.88 -8.35
C LEU A 227 9.12 -6.93 -6.84
N LEU A 228 10.29 -6.50 -6.42
CA LEU A 228 10.62 -6.27 -5.01
C LEU A 228 10.41 -4.80 -4.69
N VAL A 229 9.51 -4.51 -3.76
CA VAL A 229 9.25 -3.17 -3.22
C VAL A 229 9.85 -3.10 -1.83
N LYS A 230 10.83 -2.21 -1.63
CA LYS A 230 11.50 -2.04 -0.34
C LYS A 230 10.52 -1.48 0.69
N ARG A 231 10.43 -2.12 1.84
CA ARG A 231 9.63 -1.64 2.96
C ARG A 231 10.28 -0.42 3.60
N PHE A 232 9.49 0.59 3.85
CA PHE A 232 9.88 1.85 4.48
C PHE A 232 9.39 1.96 5.94
N ASP A 233 8.65 0.97 6.41
CA ASP A 233 8.20 0.84 7.79
C ASP A 233 9.12 -0.09 8.64
N ARG A 234 10.28 -0.41 8.10
CA ARG A 234 11.32 -1.23 8.74
C ARG A 234 12.66 -0.54 8.61
N ASP A 235 13.27 -0.25 9.76
CA ASP A 235 14.60 0.34 9.86
C ASP A 235 15.59 -0.67 10.45
N LEU A 236 16.76 -0.80 9.86
CA LEU A 236 17.85 -1.60 10.39
C LEU A 236 18.80 -0.68 11.17
N VAL A 237 18.72 -0.70 12.50
CA VAL A 237 19.52 0.15 13.38
C VAL A 237 20.49 -0.71 14.18
N GLY A 238 21.79 -0.55 13.96
CA GLY A 238 22.81 -1.36 14.64
C GLY A 238 22.67 -2.87 14.41
N GLY A 239 22.16 -3.29 13.26
CA GLY A 239 21.93 -4.69 12.92
C GLY A 239 20.61 -5.27 13.48
N ILE A 240 19.76 -4.44 14.07
CA ILE A 240 18.49 -4.85 14.68
C ILE A 240 17.33 -4.18 13.96
N TRP A 241 16.29 -4.94 13.64
CA TRP A 241 15.08 -4.43 12.96
C TRP A 241 14.17 -3.68 13.94
N CYS A 242 13.93 -2.40 13.64
CA CYS A 242 12.91 -1.57 14.29
C CYS A 242 11.71 -1.39 13.37
N ARG A 243 10.53 -1.19 13.96
CA ARG A 243 9.28 -0.96 13.21
C ARG A 243 8.79 0.47 13.41
N ARG A 244 8.23 1.04 12.34
CA ARG A 244 7.59 2.36 12.38
C ARG A 244 6.08 2.19 12.45
N SER A 245 5.43 2.93 13.35
CA SER A 245 3.96 2.98 13.41
C SER A 245 3.41 3.67 12.16
N MET A 246 2.39 3.07 11.56
CA MET A 246 1.78 3.58 10.33
C MET A 246 0.28 3.34 10.32
N VAL A 247 -0.43 4.21 9.62
CA VAL A 247 -1.85 4.07 9.27
C VAL A 247 -2.07 4.41 7.79
N SER A 248 -3.09 3.83 7.18
CA SER A 248 -3.48 4.14 5.80
C SER A 248 -4.21 5.49 5.69
N GLY A 249 -4.26 6.07 4.49
CA GLY A 249 -5.09 7.24 4.20
C GLY A 249 -6.58 6.99 4.46
N LEU A 250 -7.05 5.76 4.27
CA LEU A 250 -8.43 5.38 4.60
C LEU A 250 -8.70 5.54 6.11
N THR A 251 -7.75 5.12 6.95
CA THR A 251 -7.80 5.29 8.41
C THR A 251 -7.69 6.77 8.80
N VAL A 252 -6.81 7.53 8.14
CA VAL A 252 -6.69 8.99 8.37
C VAL A 252 -7.99 9.73 8.03
N LEU A 253 -8.71 9.30 7.00
CA LEU A 253 -10.01 9.84 6.63
C LEU A 253 -11.15 9.38 7.56
N GLY A 254 -10.92 8.39 8.42
CA GLY A 254 -11.96 7.83 9.28
C GLY A 254 -13.07 7.12 8.51
N LEU A 255 -12.74 6.51 7.36
CA LEU A 255 -13.70 5.83 6.50
C LEU A 255 -13.69 4.32 6.73
N ASP A 256 -14.90 3.74 6.75
CA ASP A 256 -15.07 2.30 6.65
C ASP A 256 -14.73 1.81 5.23
N GLU A 257 -14.38 0.52 5.11
CA GLU A 257 -14.09 -0.12 3.83
C GLU A 257 -15.24 0.01 2.82
N ALA A 258 -16.49 -0.08 3.31
CA ALA A 258 -17.68 0.06 2.48
C ALA A 258 -17.84 1.46 1.88
N TRP A 259 -17.18 2.46 2.46
CA TRP A 259 -17.18 3.86 2.01
C TRP A 259 -15.86 4.30 1.40
N ALA A 260 -14.97 3.36 1.06
CA ALA A 260 -13.66 3.68 0.49
C ALA A 260 -13.73 4.48 -0.82
N SER A 261 -14.80 4.32 -1.61
CA SER A 261 -15.05 5.10 -2.83
C SER A 261 -15.37 6.58 -2.57
N GLU A 262 -15.72 6.94 -1.32
CA GLU A 262 -15.98 8.33 -0.93
C GLU A 262 -14.68 9.08 -0.62
N ALA A 263 -13.55 8.40 -0.52
CA ALA A 263 -12.25 9.00 -0.25
C ALA A 263 -11.89 10.07 -1.28
N SER A 264 -11.37 11.20 -0.80
CA SER A 264 -11.02 12.36 -1.59
C SER A 264 -9.61 12.84 -1.23
N TYR A 265 -8.84 13.26 -2.23
CA TYR A 265 -7.56 13.92 -2.02
C TYR A 265 -7.70 15.24 -1.27
N VAL A 266 -8.78 15.99 -1.52
CA VAL A 266 -9.07 17.25 -0.84
C VAL A 266 -9.37 17.01 0.64
N ASP A 267 -10.14 15.96 0.97
CA ASP A 267 -10.41 15.64 2.36
C ASP A 267 -9.15 15.16 3.08
N LEU A 268 -8.32 14.36 2.40
CA LEU A 268 -7.06 13.88 2.95
C LEU A 268 -6.11 15.04 3.29
N VAL A 269 -5.93 15.99 2.38
CA VAL A 269 -5.09 17.18 2.66
C VAL A 269 -5.68 18.07 3.76
N ASN A 270 -7.01 18.14 3.91
CA ASN A 270 -7.63 18.87 5.02
C ASN A 270 -7.33 18.23 6.39
N VAL A 271 -7.29 16.91 6.48
CA VAL A 271 -6.84 16.21 7.70
C VAL A 271 -5.35 16.45 7.93
N MET A 272 -4.51 16.35 6.88
CA MET A 272 -3.08 16.65 6.97
C MET A 272 -2.80 18.06 7.49
N LYS A 273 -3.62 19.04 7.15
CA LYS A 273 -3.49 20.44 7.63
C LYS A 273 -3.54 20.56 9.15
N GLN A 274 -4.24 19.66 9.81
CA GLN A 274 -4.40 19.67 11.26
C GLN A 274 -3.30 18.89 11.98
N TYR A 275 -2.85 17.78 11.40
CA TYR A 275 -2.05 16.79 12.11
C TYR A 275 -0.67 16.52 11.51
N CYS A 276 -0.38 16.97 10.27
CA CYS A 276 0.87 16.66 9.62
C CYS A 276 2.03 17.47 10.19
N ILE A 277 3.16 16.82 10.49
CA ILE A 277 4.37 17.45 11.04
C ILE A 277 4.94 18.46 10.03
N ALA A 278 5.02 18.07 8.77
CA ALA A 278 5.63 18.86 7.71
C ALA A 278 4.60 19.20 6.61
N PHE A 279 3.48 19.80 7.01
CA PHE A 279 2.32 20.00 6.14
C PHE A 279 2.67 20.59 4.77
N THR A 280 3.51 21.64 4.72
CA THR A 280 3.81 22.32 3.45
C THR A 280 4.47 21.41 2.43
N SER A 281 5.48 20.63 2.83
CA SER A 281 6.16 19.69 1.94
C SER A 281 5.29 18.47 1.62
N ASP A 282 4.62 17.92 2.63
CA ASP A 282 3.81 16.71 2.47
C ASP A 282 2.54 16.96 1.65
N SER A 283 1.94 18.16 1.75
CA SER A 283 0.81 18.53 0.90
C SER A 283 1.22 18.73 -0.57
N GLN A 284 2.38 19.35 -0.81
CA GLN A 284 2.91 19.48 -2.17
C GLN A 284 3.27 18.12 -2.77
N GLU A 285 3.87 17.24 -1.97
CA GLU A 285 4.15 15.87 -2.37
C GLU A 285 2.86 15.10 -2.70
N LEU A 286 1.81 15.20 -1.87
CA LEU A 286 0.53 14.54 -2.12
C LEU A 286 -0.13 15.07 -3.41
N PHE A 287 -0.07 16.39 -3.65
CA PHE A 287 -0.53 16.98 -4.91
C PHE A 287 0.24 16.43 -6.11
N ALA A 288 1.57 16.38 -6.02
CA ALA A 288 2.41 15.86 -7.09
C ALA A 288 2.12 14.38 -7.38
N ARG A 289 1.79 13.56 -6.36
CA ARG A 289 1.35 12.16 -6.52
C ARG A 289 0.00 12.08 -7.21
N MET A 290 -0.97 12.91 -6.82
CA MET A 290 -2.28 12.97 -7.48
C MET A 290 -2.13 13.24 -8.99
N VAL A 291 -1.32 14.25 -9.35
CA VAL A 291 -1.01 14.56 -10.75
C VAL A 291 -0.34 13.38 -11.43
N PHE A 292 0.66 12.78 -10.80
CA PHE A 292 1.41 11.67 -11.37
C PHE A 292 0.53 10.44 -11.60
N ASN A 293 -0.36 10.10 -10.66
CA ASN A 293 -1.30 8.99 -10.81
C ASN A 293 -2.24 9.19 -11.99
N VAL A 294 -2.69 10.43 -12.24
CA VAL A 294 -3.45 10.78 -13.46
C VAL A 294 -2.61 10.60 -14.71
N LEU A 295 -1.37 11.14 -14.74
CA LEU A 295 -0.46 11.07 -15.88
C LEU A 295 -0.06 9.64 -16.28
N ILE A 296 0.16 8.79 -15.25
CA ILE A 296 0.58 7.40 -15.46
C ILE A 296 -0.61 6.46 -15.72
N GLY A 297 -1.84 6.93 -15.53
CA GLY A 297 -3.05 6.11 -15.72
C GLY A 297 -3.27 5.10 -14.58
N ASN A 298 -2.85 5.43 -13.34
CA ASN A 298 -3.12 4.60 -12.17
C ASN A 298 -4.55 4.84 -11.67
N SER A 299 -5.52 4.20 -12.31
CA SER A 299 -6.94 4.35 -11.94
C SER A 299 -7.33 3.61 -10.65
N ASP A 300 -6.48 2.70 -10.15
CA ASP A 300 -6.68 1.97 -8.88
C ASP A 300 -6.06 2.70 -7.67
N ASP A 301 -5.76 4.00 -7.83
CA ASP A 301 -5.22 4.82 -6.75
C ASP A 301 -6.29 5.13 -5.70
N HIS A 302 -6.37 4.30 -4.69
CA HIS A 302 -7.33 4.41 -3.58
C HIS A 302 -6.65 4.84 -2.27
N ALA A 303 -7.44 5.24 -1.25
CA ALA A 303 -6.91 5.82 -0.01
C ALA A 303 -5.96 4.88 0.77
N ARG A 304 -6.01 3.55 0.54
CA ARG A 304 -5.07 2.59 1.15
C ARG A 304 -3.71 2.56 0.45
N ASN A 305 -3.57 3.17 -0.74
CA ASN A 305 -2.28 3.35 -1.43
C ASN A 305 -1.53 4.61 -0.95
N HIS A 306 -2.13 5.35 -0.03
CA HIS A 306 -1.48 6.41 0.73
C HIS A 306 -1.36 5.98 2.18
N ALA A 307 -0.18 6.15 2.77
CA ALA A 307 0.04 5.82 4.18
C ALA A 307 0.79 6.94 4.89
N PHE A 308 0.67 6.94 6.21
CA PHE A 308 1.27 7.95 7.08
C PHE A 308 2.00 7.27 8.23
N PHE A 309 3.19 7.74 8.53
CA PHE A 309 3.86 7.43 9.78
C PHE A 309 3.14 8.14 10.92
N VAL A 310 3.05 7.49 12.06
CA VAL A 310 2.39 8.02 13.26
C VAL A 310 3.44 8.31 14.33
N GLU A 311 3.45 9.53 14.86
CA GLU A 311 4.32 9.99 15.93
C GLU A 311 3.48 10.73 17.00
N GLY A 312 3.04 10.01 18.02
CA GLY A 312 2.11 10.55 19.02
C GLY A 312 0.76 10.91 18.44
N ASP A 313 0.42 12.20 18.42
CA ASP A 313 -0.79 12.76 17.81
C ASP A 313 -0.57 13.33 16.39
N LYS A 314 0.66 13.22 15.88
CA LYS A 314 1.05 13.74 14.57
C LYS A 314 1.25 12.63 13.56
N ILE A 315 1.15 13.02 12.28
CA ILE A 315 1.39 12.16 11.13
C ILE A 315 2.39 12.79 10.17
N SER A 316 3.05 11.98 9.36
CA SER A 316 3.84 12.42 8.22
C SER A 316 3.64 11.47 7.04
N LEU A 317 3.64 12.01 5.82
CA LEU A 317 3.37 11.23 4.62
C LEU A 317 4.48 10.21 4.39
N SER A 318 4.13 8.95 4.14
CA SER A 318 5.09 7.89 3.81
C SER A 318 5.61 8.04 2.37
N PRO A 319 6.66 7.33 1.95
CA PRO A 319 6.94 7.17 0.53
C PRO A 319 5.72 6.61 -0.22
N ALA A 320 5.56 7.00 -1.49
CA ALA A 320 4.51 6.46 -2.35
C ALA A 320 4.82 5.01 -2.74
N TYR A 321 3.80 4.22 -2.94
CA TYR A 321 3.88 2.81 -3.32
C TYR A 321 2.65 2.42 -4.13
N ASP A 322 2.70 1.26 -4.78
CA ASP A 322 1.57 0.71 -5.54
C ASP A 322 1.10 1.62 -6.69
N ILE A 323 2.05 2.33 -7.32
CA ILE A 323 1.78 3.15 -8.50
C ILE A 323 1.86 2.24 -9.72
N CYS A 324 0.71 1.83 -10.24
CA CYS A 324 0.63 0.87 -11.34
C CYS A 324 -0.35 1.35 -12.42
N PRO A 325 0.10 1.55 -13.67
CA PRO A 325 -0.79 1.85 -14.80
C PRO A 325 -1.85 0.76 -14.96
N GLN A 326 -3.10 1.15 -15.10
CA GLN A 326 -4.23 0.23 -15.24
C GLN A 326 -4.78 0.28 -16.67
N ASN A 327 -4.89 -0.87 -17.33
CA ASN A 327 -5.57 -0.95 -18.61
C ASN A 327 -7.06 -0.68 -18.41
N HIS A 328 -7.60 0.28 -19.16
CA HIS A 328 -9.03 0.50 -19.24
C HIS A 328 -9.49 0.48 -20.70
N SER A 329 -10.66 -0.09 -20.95
CA SER A 329 -11.34 -0.03 -22.23
C SER A 329 -12.31 1.15 -22.20
N GLY A 330 -12.14 2.10 -23.12
CA GLY A 330 -13.06 3.24 -23.27
C GLY A 330 -12.35 4.59 -23.22
N GLY A 331 -13.09 5.63 -23.59
CA GLY A 331 -12.58 7.01 -23.66
C GLY A 331 -12.64 7.79 -22.35
N VAL A 332 -13.07 7.17 -21.24
CA VAL A 332 -13.20 7.82 -19.92
C VAL A 332 -12.47 6.96 -18.89
N ALA A 333 -11.65 7.60 -18.06
CA ALA A 333 -10.96 6.95 -16.94
C ALA A 333 -11.43 7.59 -15.63
N ASN A 334 -11.71 6.74 -14.63
CA ASN A 334 -12.02 7.16 -13.27
C ASN A 334 -10.87 6.79 -12.34
N HIS A 335 -10.64 7.62 -11.33
CA HIS A 335 -9.69 7.37 -10.25
C HIS A 335 -10.35 6.62 -9.09
N GLY A 336 -9.57 5.90 -8.31
CA GLY A 336 -10.06 5.26 -7.08
C GLY A 336 -10.44 6.26 -6.00
N MET A 337 -9.80 7.45 -5.99
CA MET A 337 -10.15 8.57 -5.10
C MET A 337 -10.75 9.73 -5.90
N LYS A 338 -11.62 10.53 -5.25
CA LYS A 338 -12.10 11.80 -5.80
C LYS A 338 -10.95 12.81 -5.86
N LEU A 339 -10.80 13.46 -7.00
CA LEU A 339 -9.76 14.47 -7.21
C LEU A 339 -10.21 15.85 -6.73
N PHE A 340 -11.41 16.27 -7.12
CA PHE A 340 -12.00 17.54 -6.76
C PHE A 340 -13.53 17.51 -6.89
N ASP A 341 -14.25 18.20 -6.00
CA ASP A 341 -15.70 18.44 -6.05
C ASP A 341 -16.54 17.19 -6.38
N ASN A 342 -16.35 16.12 -5.59
CA ASN A 342 -16.99 14.82 -5.78
C ASN A 342 -16.70 14.10 -7.11
N SER A 343 -15.81 14.62 -7.95
CA SER A 343 -15.42 14.00 -9.20
C SER A 343 -14.15 13.17 -9.04
N ASN A 344 -14.21 11.94 -9.55
CA ASN A 344 -13.07 11.04 -9.66
C ASN A 344 -12.62 10.81 -11.11
N LEU A 345 -13.02 11.67 -12.04
CA LEU A 345 -12.54 11.61 -13.42
C LEU A 345 -11.03 11.86 -13.45
N SER A 346 -10.28 11.03 -14.16
CA SER A 346 -8.83 11.19 -14.32
C SER A 346 -8.51 12.35 -15.28
N LEU A 347 -8.65 13.60 -14.80
CA LEU A 347 -8.44 14.82 -15.59
C LEU A 347 -7.44 15.74 -14.89
N LEU A 348 -6.47 16.26 -15.65
CA LEU A 348 -5.52 17.26 -15.16
C LEU A 348 -6.21 18.57 -14.76
N SER A 349 -7.31 18.91 -15.42
CA SER A 349 -8.12 20.09 -15.07
C SER A 349 -8.69 20.00 -13.64
N LEU A 350 -9.06 18.79 -13.17
CA LEU A 350 -9.49 18.59 -11.78
C LEU A 350 -8.32 18.71 -10.80
N CYS A 351 -7.13 18.22 -11.17
CA CYS A 351 -5.92 18.43 -10.36
C CYS A 351 -5.64 19.93 -10.20
N LEU A 352 -5.69 20.69 -11.28
CA LEU A 352 -5.46 22.15 -11.25
C LEU A 352 -6.52 22.85 -10.36
N LYS A 353 -7.79 22.48 -10.48
CA LYS A 353 -8.88 23.00 -9.63
C LYS A 353 -8.66 22.68 -8.15
N ALA A 354 -8.06 21.52 -7.82
CA ALA A 354 -7.76 21.10 -6.46
C ALA A 354 -6.55 21.81 -5.83
N ALA A 355 -5.62 22.36 -6.64
CA ALA A 355 -4.34 22.91 -6.17
C ALA A 355 -4.46 23.91 -5.00
N PRO A 356 -5.45 24.83 -4.93
CA PRO A 356 -5.60 25.72 -3.79
C PRO A 356 -5.82 25.00 -2.45
N SER A 357 -6.46 23.82 -2.44
CA SER A 357 -6.65 23.02 -1.22
C SER A 357 -5.32 22.52 -0.65
N PHE A 358 -4.33 22.32 -1.50
CA PHE A 358 -2.96 21.93 -1.15
C PHE A 358 -2.04 23.14 -0.85
N ASN A 359 -2.60 24.34 -0.80
CA ASN A 359 -1.84 25.60 -0.65
C ASN A 359 -0.85 25.83 -1.81
N ILE A 360 -1.22 25.43 -3.03
CA ILE A 360 -0.44 25.56 -4.26
C ILE A 360 -1.14 26.54 -5.19
N LYS A 361 -0.41 27.54 -5.70
CA LYS A 361 -0.91 28.48 -6.71
C LYS A 361 -1.04 27.78 -8.07
N ALA A 362 -1.97 28.25 -8.90
CA ALA A 362 -2.24 27.68 -10.22
C ALA A 362 -0.99 27.58 -11.11
N GLU A 363 -0.16 28.63 -11.12
CA GLU A 363 1.07 28.65 -11.91
C GLU A 363 2.04 27.54 -11.47
N LYS A 364 2.18 27.34 -10.15
CA LYS A 364 3.04 26.27 -9.59
C LYS A 364 2.46 24.88 -9.84
N ALA A 365 1.15 24.74 -9.78
CA ALA A 365 0.47 23.48 -10.11
C ALA A 365 0.70 23.09 -11.58
N GLU A 366 0.57 24.06 -12.50
CA GLU A 366 0.85 23.83 -13.92
C GLU A 366 2.33 23.51 -14.18
N GLU A 367 3.27 24.18 -13.47
CA GLU A 367 4.70 23.85 -13.51
C GLU A 367 4.97 22.40 -13.11
N ILE A 368 4.33 21.92 -12.03
CA ILE A 368 4.46 20.52 -11.57
C ILE A 368 3.95 19.57 -12.67
N ILE A 369 2.76 19.84 -13.22
CA ILE A 369 2.18 19.02 -14.29
C ILE A 369 3.12 18.94 -15.50
N ARG A 370 3.62 20.08 -15.99
CA ARG A 370 4.54 20.16 -17.13
C ARG A 370 5.86 19.43 -16.85
N SER A 371 6.41 19.60 -15.67
CA SER A 371 7.66 18.93 -15.27
C SER A 371 7.50 17.42 -15.30
N GLN A 372 6.41 16.87 -14.74
CA GLN A 372 6.17 15.44 -14.72
C GLN A 372 5.91 14.88 -16.13
N ILE A 373 5.14 15.60 -16.98
CA ILE A 373 4.93 15.21 -18.38
C ILE A 373 6.28 15.10 -19.10
N ASN A 374 7.13 16.11 -18.97
CA ASN A 374 8.44 16.14 -19.61
C ASN A 374 9.33 14.99 -19.13
N THR A 375 9.38 14.72 -17.82
CA THR A 375 10.14 13.61 -17.26
C THR A 375 9.65 12.27 -17.82
N ILE A 376 8.33 12.04 -17.85
CA ILE A 376 7.76 10.80 -18.40
C ILE A 376 8.18 10.60 -19.86
N ILE A 377 8.09 11.64 -20.68
CA ILE A 377 8.45 11.58 -22.11
C ILE A 377 9.94 11.30 -22.31
N GLN A 378 10.79 11.97 -21.54
CA GLN A 378 12.25 11.85 -21.68
C GLN A 378 12.80 10.51 -21.17
N GLU A 379 12.23 10.00 -20.09
CA GLU A 379 12.80 8.86 -19.35
C GLU A 379 12.12 7.52 -19.62
N PHE A 380 10.93 7.50 -20.23
CA PHE A 380 10.15 6.27 -20.42
C PHE A 380 10.95 5.16 -21.11
N GLU A 381 11.59 5.46 -22.25
CA GLU A 381 12.37 4.45 -23.00
C GLU A 381 13.62 4.02 -22.26
N SER A 382 14.30 4.95 -21.58
CA SER A 382 15.46 4.63 -20.75
C SER A 382 15.11 3.66 -19.63
N VAL A 383 14.02 3.94 -18.92
CA VAL A 383 13.53 3.07 -17.83
C VAL A 383 13.09 1.71 -18.37
N CYS A 384 12.43 1.66 -19.52
CA CYS A 384 12.06 0.39 -20.14
C CYS A 384 13.28 -0.43 -20.57
N ASN A 385 14.37 0.22 -21.01
CA ASN A 385 15.60 -0.44 -21.41
C ASN A 385 16.39 -0.99 -20.21
N GLU A 386 16.28 -0.39 -19.01
CA GLU A 386 16.96 -0.90 -17.81
C GLU A 386 16.64 -2.38 -17.50
N VAL A 387 15.45 -2.83 -17.90
CA VAL A 387 14.91 -4.15 -17.54
C VAL A 387 14.36 -4.92 -18.73
N ASP A 388 14.71 -4.52 -19.93
CA ASP A 388 14.30 -5.17 -21.18
C ASP A 388 12.77 -5.35 -21.29
N VAL A 389 11.99 -4.29 -20.96
CA VAL A 389 10.53 -4.34 -21.09
C VAL A 389 10.16 -4.72 -22.54
N PRO A 390 9.30 -5.75 -22.75
CA PRO A 390 8.91 -6.16 -24.10
C PRO A 390 8.28 -5.02 -24.91
N GLU A 391 8.61 -4.93 -26.19
CA GLU A 391 8.13 -3.86 -27.09
C GLU A 391 6.59 -3.76 -27.12
N VAL A 392 5.89 -4.89 -27.09
CA VAL A 392 4.42 -4.92 -27.03
C VAL A 392 3.92 -4.24 -25.77
N THR A 393 4.55 -4.50 -24.63
CA THR A 393 4.20 -3.88 -23.34
C THR A 393 4.46 -2.38 -23.38
N ARG A 394 5.61 -1.92 -23.94
CA ARG A 394 5.89 -0.47 -24.09
C ARG A 394 4.82 0.23 -24.91
N LYS A 395 4.42 -0.35 -26.05
CA LYS A 395 3.35 0.19 -26.93
C LYS A 395 1.97 0.18 -26.28
N LEU A 396 1.69 -0.79 -25.40
CA LEU A 396 0.45 -0.81 -24.64
C LEU A 396 0.43 0.24 -23.53
N LEU A 397 1.58 0.51 -22.90
CA LEU A 397 1.69 1.49 -21.83
C LEU A 397 1.67 2.92 -22.38
N PHE A 398 2.60 3.26 -23.29
CA PHE A 398 2.79 4.64 -23.72
C PHE A 398 1.64 5.12 -24.63
N LYS A 399 1.08 6.29 -24.33
CA LYS A 399 -0.08 6.95 -24.98
C LYS A 399 -1.43 6.20 -24.88
N ARG A 400 -1.46 4.91 -24.57
CA ARG A 400 -2.74 4.21 -24.35
C ARG A 400 -3.20 4.30 -22.90
N VAL A 401 -2.26 4.20 -21.97
CA VAL A 401 -2.48 4.29 -20.53
C VAL A 401 -1.74 5.50 -19.96
N ILE A 402 -0.42 5.55 -20.13
CA ILE A 402 0.45 6.64 -19.72
C ILE A 402 0.30 7.79 -20.73
N LEU A 403 0.04 8.99 -20.23
CA LEU A 403 -0.23 10.20 -21.03
C LEU A 403 -1.37 9.98 -22.03
N ASN A 404 -2.43 9.29 -21.61
CA ASN A 404 -3.62 9.07 -22.41
C ASN A 404 -4.28 10.40 -22.78
N ASP A 405 -4.78 10.50 -24.01
CA ASP A 405 -5.37 11.74 -24.53
C ASP A 405 -6.53 12.29 -23.68
N TYR A 406 -7.30 11.42 -23.05
CA TYR A 406 -8.44 11.79 -22.20
C TYR A 406 -8.06 12.71 -21.03
N ILE A 407 -6.89 12.50 -20.40
CA ILE A 407 -6.49 13.26 -19.22
C ILE A 407 -6.26 14.75 -19.53
N PHE A 408 -6.05 15.10 -20.80
CA PHE A 408 -5.80 16.47 -21.27
C PHE A 408 -7.08 17.24 -21.64
N ASN A 409 -8.26 16.63 -21.55
CA ASN A 409 -9.51 17.35 -21.79
C ASN A 409 -9.58 18.59 -20.88
N GLU A 410 -9.98 19.74 -21.44
CA GLU A 410 -9.92 21.09 -20.82
C GLU A 410 -8.50 21.62 -20.59
N MET A 411 -7.44 20.90 -20.96
CA MET A 411 -6.02 21.26 -20.77
C MET A 411 -5.18 20.91 -22.01
N GLU A 412 -5.74 21.05 -23.21
CA GLU A 412 -5.11 20.69 -24.49
C GLU A 412 -3.76 21.37 -24.70
N HIS A 413 -3.55 22.57 -24.14
CA HIS A 413 -2.29 23.32 -24.20
C HIS A 413 -1.13 22.65 -23.44
N LEU A 414 -1.43 21.65 -22.58
CA LEU A 414 -0.42 20.82 -21.88
C LEU A 414 -0.13 19.52 -22.62
N LYS A 415 -0.95 19.17 -23.61
CA LYS A 415 -0.77 17.94 -24.37
C LYS A 415 0.54 18.03 -25.17
N PRO A 416 1.43 17.01 -25.06
CA PRO A 416 2.68 17.00 -25.81
C PRO A 416 2.41 17.03 -27.31
N GLN A 417 2.93 18.06 -28.00
CA GLN A 417 2.95 18.10 -29.46
C GLN A 417 4.07 17.13 -29.90
N ASP A 418 3.72 16.09 -30.67
CA ASP A 418 4.66 15.15 -31.33
C ASP A 418 5.53 14.23 -30.43
N ALA A 419 4.96 13.62 -29.39
CA ALA A 419 5.64 12.47 -28.78
C ALA A 419 5.88 11.28 -29.76
N GLY A 420 5.30 11.32 -30.97
CA GLY A 420 5.57 10.38 -32.05
C GLY A 420 6.92 10.58 -32.75
N GLN A 421 7.43 11.82 -32.78
CA GLN A 421 8.74 12.11 -33.38
C GLN A 421 9.91 11.75 -32.48
N LEU A 422 9.73 11.79 -31.15
CA LEU A 422 10.78 11.41 -30.18
C LEU A 422 11.09 9.91 -30.22
N LEU A 423 10.09 9.06 -30.46
CA LEU A 423 10.31 7.62 -30.68
C LEU A 423 11.00 7.31 -32.02
N SER A 424 10.83 8.18 -33.06
CA SER A 424 11.50 8.02 -34.37
C SER A 424 12.97 8.46 -34.32
N ILE A 425 13.33 9.41 -33.46
CA ILE A 425 14.74 9.88 -33.32
C ILE A 425 15.63 8.79 -32.71
N HIS A 426 15.08 7.84 -31.97
CA HIS A 426 15.79 6.72 -31.37
C HIS A 426 15.64 5.39 -32.14
N GLY A 427 15.20 5.42 -33.40
CA GLY A 427 15.31 4.27 -34.30
C GLY A 427 14.28 3.16 -34.17
N ILE A 428 13.11 3.43 -33.54
CA ILE A 428 12.07 2.41 -33.28
C ILE A 428 10.85 2.47 -34.25
N ILE A 429 10.81 3.43 -35.17
CA ILE A 429 9.82 3.43 -36.26
C ILE A 429 10.55 3.47 -37.60
N SER A 430 10.92 2.31 -38.11
CA SER A 430 10.96 2.07 -39.56
C SER A 430 9.68 1.30 -39.90
N ILE A 431 8.81 1.97 -40.64
CA ILE A 431 7.61 1.57 -41.37
C ILE A 431 7.31 0.09 -41.42
#